data_2fdf956ca8883ec9dc3a9bea865af72f
#
_entry.id   2fdf956ca8883ec9dc3a9bea865af72f
#
_cell.length_a   1.000
_cell.length_b   1.000
_cell.length_c   1.000
_cell.angle_alpha   90.00
_cell.angle_beta   90.00
_cell.angle_gamma   90.00
#
_symmetry.space_group_name_H-M   'P 1'
#
loop_
_entity.id
_entity.type
_entity.pdbx_description
1 polymer ?
#
loop_
_entity_poly.entity_id
_entity_poly.type
_entity_poly.pdbx_seq_one_letter_code
_entity_poly.pdbx_strand_id
1 'polypeptide(L)'
;MSGHSKWHNIQKTKGAADAKRSAAFTKIAKEIIVAVKEGGGSGDPNNNSRLATVIAKAKAVNMPNDNIKRTIDRALGSGSTDNYEAVTYEGYGPGGVAVIVEALTDNRQRTAPEVRHAFDKCNGNLGAQGCVSWSFDKKGVIVIDNEEGELDEDTVMMDALEAGAADFEADGPALEITCDPDAFNDVVKALEGKGYAFASAEIEMVPQNYLTLTGEGDVKNMEKLIDMLEDNDDVQNVWHNWDND
;
A
#
# COMPACT_ATOMS: atom_id res chain seq x y z
N MET A 1 -4.73 7.73 -14.09
CA MET A 1 -5.82 7.97 -13.13
C MET A 1 -5.73 7.13 -11.84
N SER A 2 -4.88 6.11 -11.75
CA SER A 2 -4.59 5.43 -10.48
C SER A 2 -3.74 6.30 -9.52
N GLY A 3 -2.90 7.17 -10.05
CA GLY A 3 -2.02 8.04 -9.28
C GLY A 3 -2.69 9.07 -8.39
N HIS A 4 -3.83 9.61 -8.77
CA HIS A 4 -4.55 10.58 -7.96
C HIS A 4 -4.96 10.03 -6.60
N SER A 5 -5.52 8.84 -6.54
CA SER A 5 -5.92 8.21 -5.29
C SER A 5 -4.73 7.96 -4.37
N LYS A 6 -3.61 7.47 -4.93
CA LYS A 6 -2.39 7.22 -4.16
C LYS A 6 -1.70 8.49 -3.73
N TRP A 7 -1.54 9.45 -4.65
CA TRP A 7 -0.95 10.76 -4.34
C TRP A 7 -1.74 11.52 -3.29
N HIS A 8 -3.08 11.55 -3.40
CA HIS A 8 -3.95 12.16 -2.41
C HIS A 8 -3.77 11.53 -1.03
N ASN A 9 -3.67 10.21 -0.95
CA ASN A 9 -3.41 9.49 0.30
C ASN A 9 -2.02 9.81 0.87
N ILE A 10 -0.99 9.92 0.03
CA ILE A 10 0.37 10.33 0.43
C ILE A 10 0.35 11.74 1.00
N GLN A 11 -0.31 12.69 0.33
CA GLN A 11 -0.44 14.07 0.80
C GLN A 11 -1.20 14.15 2.14
N LYS A 12 -2.29 13.41 2.28
CA LYS A 12 -3.09 13.33 3.51
C LYS A 12 -2.27 12.78 4.69
N THR A 13 -1.34 11.89 4.45
CA THR A 13 -0.47 11.30 5.49
C THR A 13 0.76 12.14 5.80
N LYS A 14 1.25 12.97 4.86
CA LYS A 14 2.43 13.84 5.03
C LYS A 14 2.26 14.86 6.19
N GLY A 15 1.00 15.21 6.55
CA GLY A 15 0.65 16.10 7.67
C GLY A 15 0.05 15.42 8.91
N ALA A 16 0.07 14.08 8.97
CA ALA A 16 -0.66 13.34 9.99
C ALA A 16 -0.03 13.44 11.39
N ALA A 17 -0.90 13.61 12.40
CA ALA A 17 -0.57 13.66 13.81
C ALA A 17 0.17 12.41 14.30
N ASP A 18 0.87 12.52 15.45
CA ASP A 18 1.69 11.45 16.06
C ASP A 18 0.95 10.09 16.23
N ALA A 19 -0.37 10.10 16.41
CA ALA A 19 -1.19 8.89 16.50
C ALA A 19 -1.20 8.08 15.19
N LYS A 20 -1.37 8.74 14.03
CA LYS A 20 -1.32 8.07 12.70
C LYS A 20 0.07 7.54 12.40
N ARG A 21 1.12 8.24 12.84
CA ARG A 21 2.51 7.78 12.71
C ARG A 21 2.76 6.51 13.53
N SER A 22 2.22 6.44 14.75
CA SER A 22 2.33 5.25 15.60
C SER A 22 1.61 4.04 14.98
N ALA A 23 0.42 4.23 14.42
CA ALA A 23 -0.32 3.17 13.71
C ALA A 23 0.46 2.66 12.49
N ALA A 24 1.03 3.57 11.68
CA ALA A 24 1.87 3.20 10.55
C ALA A 24 3.09 2.36 10.98
N PHE A 25 3.74 2.73 12.08
CA PHE A 25 4.86 1.95 12.62
C PHE A 25 4.44 0.55 13.07
N THR A 26 3.24 0.40 13.65
CA THR A 26 2.69 -0.89 14.06
C THR A 26 2.46 -1.80 12.84
N LYS A 27 1.87 -1.27 11.78
CA LYS A 27 1.63 -1.99 10.51
C LYS A 27 2.95 -2.45 9.89
N ILE A 28 3.91 -1.54 9.73
CA ILE A 28 5.23 -1.86 9.16
C ILE A 28 5.99 -2.86 10.02
N ALA A 29 5.86 -2.80 11.35
CA ALA A 29 6.48 -3.79 12.23
C ALA A 29 5.94 -5.21 11.97
N LYS A 30 4.65 -5.37 11.70
CA LYS A 30 4.07 -6.67 11.30
C LYS A 30 4.64 -7.13 9.95
N GLU A 31 4.74 -6.24 8.96
CA GLU A 31 5.35 -6.56 7.66
C GLU A 31 6.81 -7.01 7.80
N ILE A 32 7.61 -6.35 8.65
CA ILE A 32 9.00 -6.76 8.94
C ILE A 32 9.05 -8.17 9.52
N ILE A 33 8.18 -8.48 10.51
CA ILE A 33 8.14 -9.81 11.14
C ILE A 33 7.81 -10.89 10.11
N VAL A 34 6.82 -10.64 9.26
CA VAL A 34 6.43 -11.57 8.19
C VAL A 34 7.55 -11.73 7.18
N ALA A 35 8.17 -10.63 6.73
CA ALA A 35 9.28 -10.65 5.77
C ALA A 35 10.48 -11.46 6.28
N VAL A 36 10.83 -11.34 7.56
CA VAL A 36 11.91 -12.14 8.18
C VAL A 36 11.53 -13.62 8.21
N LYS A 37 10.31 -13.96 8.62
CA LYS A 37 9.87 -15.37 8.73
C LYS A 37 9.77 -16.06 7.37
N GLU A 38 9.16 -15.42 6.39
CA GLU A 38 9.04 -15.97 5.04
C GLU A 38 10.36 -16.00 4.27
N GLY A 39 11.30 -15.11 4.60
CA GLY A 39 12.66 -15.10 4.09
C GLY A 39 13.59 -16.14 4.74
N GLY A 40 13.03 -17.22 5.28
CA GLY A 40 13.81 -18.31 5.90
C GLY A 40 14.47 -17.93 7.21
N GLY A 41 13.98 -16.90 7.90
CA GLY A 41 14.59 -16.41 9.15
C GLY A 41 15.82 -15.52 8.91
N SER A 42 15.98 -14.96 7.72
CA SER A 42 17.06 -14.02 7.44
C SER A 42 16.68 -12.60 7.85
N GLY A 43 17.42 -12.03 8.79
CA GLY A 43 17.33 -10.62 9.18
C GLY A 43 18.25 -9.69 8.40
N ASP A 44 18.97 -10.21 7.39
CA ASP A 44 19.83 -9.43 6.51
C ASP A 44 19.09 -9.02 5.23
N PRO A 45 18.85 -7.72 4.99
CA PRO A 45 18.15 -7.25 3.78
C PRO A 45 18.89 -7.57 2.48
N ASN A 46 20.21 -7.81 2.52
CA ASN A 46 20.96 -8.21 1.33
C ASN A 46 20.60 -9.64 0.87
N ASN A 47 20.14 -10.48 1.79
CA ASN A 47 19.76 -11.87 1.53
C ASN A 47 18.25 -12.09 1.57
N ASN A 48 17.46 -11.02 1.80
CA ASN A 48 16.01 -11.06 1.89
C ASN A 48 15.43 -9.80 1.20
N SER A 49 15.08 -9.94 -0.08
CA SER A 49 14.59 -8.84 -0.89
C SER A 49 13.27 -8.25 -0.37
N ARG A 50 12.39 -9.09 0.17
CA ARG A 50 11.15 -8.62 0.79
C ARG A 50 11.43 -7.75 2.02
N LEU A 51 12.37 -8.17 2.87
CA LEU A 51 12.78 -7.38 4.03
C LEU A 51 13.41 -6.05 3.59
N ALA A 52 14.22 -6.05 2.53
CA ALA A 52 14.80 -4.82 1.98
C ALA A 52 13.70 -3.82 1.57
N THR A 53 12.67 -4.28 0.85
CA THR A 53 11.52 -3.44 0.45
C THR A 53 10.78 -2.88 1.67
N VAL A 54 10.49 -3.71 2.68
CA VAL A 54 9.79 -3.25 3.90
C VAL A 54 10.64 -2.28 4.71
N ILE A 55 11.97 -2.44 4.75
CA ILE A 55 12.87 -1.47 5.39
C ILE A 55 12.87 -0.14 4.63
N ALA A 56 12.84 -0.15 3.30
CA ALA A 56 12.72 1.09 2.51
C ALA A 56 11.40 1.82 2.83
N LYS A 57 10.28 1.09 2.89
CA LYS A 57 8.96 1.60 3.31
C LYS A 57 9.01 2.20 4.74
N ALA A 58 9.67 1.51 5.68
CA ALA A 58 9.84 2.00 7.05
C ALA A 58 10.61 3.32 7.11
N LYS A 59 11.67 3.45 6.31
CA LYS A 59 12.46 4.68 6.21
C LYS A 59 11.67 5.83 5.58
N ALA A 60 10.86 5.56 4.55
CA ALA A 60 10.02 6.56 3.90
C ALA A 60 9.03 7.23 4.88
N VAL A 61 8.51 6.48 5.86
CA VAL A 61 7.66 7.04 6.94
C VAL A 61 8.45 7.53 8.16
N ASN A 62 9.76 7.65 8.04
CA ASN A 62 10.67 8.10 9.11
C ASN A 62 10.63 7.20 10.38
N MET A 63 10.47 5.88 10.21
CA MET A 63 10.58 4.94 11.32
C MET A 63 12.04 4.91 11.82
N PRO A 64 12.29 5.09 13.14
CA PRO A 64 13.65 5.09 13.67
C PRO A 64 14.38 3.76 13.41
N ASN A 65 15.64 3.82 13.02
CA ASN A 65 16.46 2.63 12.75
C ASN A 65 16.50 1.64 13.93
N ASP A 66 16.48 2.15 15.17
CA ASP A 66 16.43 1.32 16.37
C ASP A 66 15.12 0.51 16.47
N ASN A 67 14.00 1.06 15.99
CA ASN A 67 12.73 0.35 15.97
C ASN A 67 12.76 -0.74 14.90
N ILE A 68 13.29 -0.45 13.72
CA ILE A 68 13.46 -1.44 12.62
C ILE A 68 14.32 -2.61 13.15
N LYS A 69 15.51 -2.30 13.68
CA LYS A 69 16.44 -3.31 14.21
C LYS A 69 15.81 -4.15 15.32
N ARG A 70 15.16 -3.52 16.30
CA ARG A 70 14.49 -4.22 17.40
C ARG A 70 13.37 -5.15 16.91
N THR A 71 12.65 -4.74 15.87
CA THR A 71 11.60 -5.58 15.27
C THR A 71 12.20 -6.79 14.54
N ILE A 72 13.31 -6.62 13.81
CA ILE A 72 14.04 -7.72 13.18
C ILE A 72 14.57 -8.68 14.25
N ASP A 73 15.24 -8.18 15.28
CA ASP A 73 15.78 -8.99 16.38
C ASP A 73 14.67 -9.79 17.09
N ARG A 74 13.49 -9.18 17.28
CA ARG A 74 12.30 -9.85 17.81
C ARG A 74 11.82 -10.97 16.90
N ALA A 75 11.78 -10.76 15.59
CA ALA A 75 11.36 -11.76 14.62
C ALA A 75 12.32 -12.95 14.53
N LEU A 76 13.62 -12.73 14.75
CA LEU A 76 14.67 -13.76 14.77
C LEU A 76 14.70 -14.55 16.06
N GLY A 77 14.14 -14.01 17.15
CA GLY A 77 14.16 -14.65 18.47
C GLY A 77 13.40 -15.97 18.47
N SER A 78 14.01 -17.01 19.05
CA SER A 78 13.47 -18.39 19.14
C SER A 78 12.18 -18.52 19.98
N GLY A 79 11.69 -17.43 20.57
CA GLY A 79 10.45 -17.35 21.37
C GLY A 79 9.38 -16.47 20.75
N SER A 80 9.56 -15.98 19.52
CA SER A 80 8.55 -15.14 18.87
C SER A 80 7.28 -15.95 18.56
N THR A 81 6.23 -15.73 19.34
CA THR A 81 4.88 -16.28 19.14
C THR A 81 4.10 -15.50 18.10
N ASP A 82 4.67 -14.42 17.57
CA ASP A 82 4.03 -13.58 16.57
C ASP A 82 3.83 -14.37 15.27
N ASN A 83 2.64 -14.89 15.06
CA ASN A 83 2.29 -15.68 13.89
C ASN A 83 1.24 -14.94 13.09
N TYR A 84 1.70 -13.92 12.32
CA TYR A 84 0.82 -13.19 11.43
C TYR A 84 0.60 -13.98 10.15
N GLU A 85 -0.64 -14.01 9.70
CA GLU A 85 -1.06 -14.55 8.41
C GLU A 85 -1.65 -13.43 7.54
N ALA A 86 -1.36 -13.48 6.24
CA ALA A 86 -1.97 -12.58 5.27
C ALA A 86 -3.39 -13.07 4.94
N VAL A 87 -4.34 -12.16 5.00
CA VAL A 87 -5.75 -12.42 4.68
C VAL A 87 -6.26 -11.32 3.76
N THR A 88 -6.88 -11.70 2.67
CA THR A 88 -7.56 -10.76 1.78
C THR A 88 -9.07 -10.82 1.97
N TYR A 89 -9.68 -9.68 2.17
CA TYR A 89 -11.13 -9.50 2.20
C TYR A 89 -11.55 -8.70 0.97
N GLU A 90 -12.69 -9.06 0.41
CA GLU A 90 -13.23 -8.43 -0.78
C GLU A 90 -14.69 -8.07 -0.58
N GLY A 91 -15.11 -6.95 -1.14
CA GLY A 91 -16.49 -6.51 -0.99
C GLY A 91 -16.82 -5.30 -1.85
N TYR A 92 -18.05 -4.86 -1.70
CA TYR A 92 -18.55 -3.65 -2.34
C TYR A 92 -18.84 -2.59 -1.28
N GLY A 93 -18.27 -1.42 -1.45
CA GLY A 93 -18.58 -0.22 -0.69
C GLY A 93 -19.86 0.46 -1.19
N PRO A 94 -20.20 1.64 -0.63
CA PRO A 94 -21.29 2.48 -1.09
C PRO A 94 -21.28 2.70 -2.59
N GLY A 95 -22.45 2.76 -3.21
CA GLY A 95 -22.59 2.98 -4.64
C GLY A 95 -22.03 1.87 -5.55
N GLY A 96 -21.61 0.73 -4.98
CA GLY A 96 -21.06 -0.40 -5.72
C GLY A 96 -19.55 -0.30 -5.99
N VAL A 97 -18.84 0.55 -5.27
CA VAL A 97 -17.38 0.62 -5.33
C VAL A 97 -16.76 -0.72 -4.94
N ALA A 98 -15.94 -1.30 -5.82
CA ALA A 98 -15.19 -2.50 -5.49
C ALA A 98 -14.06 -2.17 -4.51
N VAL A 99 -13.91 -2.98 -3.45
CA VAL A 99 -12.91 -2.77 -2.40
C VAL A 99 -12.20 -4.07 -2.09
N ILE A 100 -10.86 -4.02 -2.09
CA ILE A 100 -9.98 -5.09 -1.63
C ILE A 100 -9.29 -4.61 -0.36
N VAL A 101 -9.28 -5.44 0.68
CA VAL A 101 -8.61 -5.18 1.95
C VAL A 101 -7.60 -6.27 2.22
N GLU A 102 -6.33 -5.92 2.30
CA GLU A 102 -5.28 -6.83 2.72
C GLU A 102 -4.98 -6.62 4.20
N ALA A 103 -4.97 -7.69 4.98
CA ALA A 103 -4.68 -7.65 6.40
C ALA A 103 -3.56 -8.62 6.77
N LEU A 104 -2.75 -8.24 7.77
CA LEU A 104 -1.82 -9.11 8.49
C LEU A 104 -2.33 -9.29 9.91
N THR A 105 -2.83 -10.45 10.22
CA THR A 105 -3.46 -10.73 11.52
C THR A 105 -2.90 -11.98 12.19
N ASP A 106 -2.83 -11.94 13.50
CA ASP A 106 -2.60 -13.11 14.37
C ASP A 106 -3.92 -13.78 14.79
N ASN A 107 -5.09 -13.16 14.44
CA ASN A 107 -6.40 -13.65 14.83
C ASN A 107 -7.49 -13.30 13.81
N ARG A 108 -7.74 -14.19 12.84
CA ARG A 108 -8.82 -14.04 11.84
C ARG A 108 -10.20 -13.90 12.45
N GLN A 109 -10.45 -14.54 13.61
CA GLN A 109 -11.76 -14.48 14.27
C GLN A 109 -12.05 -13.10 14.87
N ARG A 110 -11.02 -12.31 15.13
CA ARG A 110 -11.14 -10.89 15.52
C ARG A 110 -11.27 -10.01 14.27
N THR A 111 -10.36 -10.14 13.31
CA THR A 111 -10.26 -9.23 12.17
C THR A 111 -11.45 -9.31 11.21
N ALA A 112 -11.93 -10.51 10.90
CA ALA A 112 -13.03 -10.68 9.94
C ALA A 112 -14.35 -9.99 10.37
N PRO A 113 -14.82 -10.10 11.64
CA PRO A 113 -15.97 -9.32 12.13
C PRO A 113 -15.74 -7.80 12.11
N GLU A 114 -14.52 -7.33 12.41
CA GLU A 114 -14.19 -5.91 12.41
C GLU A 114 -14.26 -5.33 10.99
N VAL A 115 -13.66 -6.00 10.01
CA VAL A 115 -13.73 -5.62 8.60
C VAL A 115 -15.18 -5.66 8.12
N ARG A 116 -15.94 -6.71 8.43
CA ARG A 116 -17.38 -6.80 8.09
C ARG A 116 -18.17 -5.65 8.68
N HIS A 117 -17.92 -5.31 9.96
CA HIS A 117 -18.58 -4.20 10.62
C HIS A 117 -18.33 -2.86 9.93
N ALA A 118 -17.11 -2.63 9.44
CA ALA A 118 -16.78 -1.41 8.68
C ALA A 118 -17.63 -1.31 7.41
N PHE A 119 -17.72 -2.39 6.62
CA PHE A 119 -18.57 -2.42 5.44
C PHE A 119 -20.04 -2.18 5.78
N ASP A 120 -20.60 -2.96 6.71
CA ASP A 120 -22.03 -2.89 7.09
C ASP A 120 -22.41 -1.50 7.61
N LYS A 121 -21.54 -0.87 8.42
CA LYS A 121 -21.77 0.46 8.99
C LYS A 121 -21.76 1.59 7.96
N CYS A 122 -21.13 1.36 6.82
CA CYS A 122 -21.00 2.33 5.74
C CYS A 122 -21.84 1.99 4.50
N ASN A 123 -22.92 1.21 4.65
CA ASN A 123 -23.80 0.77 3.57
C ASN A 123 -23.07 -0.04 2.47
N GLY A 124 -21.98 -0.69 2.81
CA GLY A 124 -21.28 -1.65 1.97
C GLY A 124 -21.68 -3.09 2.30
N ASN A 125 -21.05 -4.03 1.63
CA ASN A 125 -21.25 -5.45 1.85
C ASN A 125 -19.95 -6.22 1.65
N LEU A 126 -19.48 -6.92 2.67
CA LEU A 126 -18.34 -7.83 2.56
C LEU A 126 -18.76 -9.08 1.82
N GLY A 127 -18.14 -9.36 0.68
CA GLY A 127 -18.43 -10.47 -0.20
C GLY A 127 -17.60 -11.73 0.07
N ALA A 128 -17.70 -12.69 -0.84
CA ALA A 128 -16.82 -13.84 -0.86
C ALA A 128 -15.49 -13.49 -1.54
N GLN A 129 -14.43 -14.22 -1.23
CA GLN A 129 -13.15 -14.09 -1.91
C GLN A 129 -13.32 -14.30 -3.44
N GLY A 130 -12.70 -13.44 -4.24
CA GLY A 130 -12.82 -13.43 -5.69
C GLY A 130 -13.99 -12.62 -6.24
N CYS A 131 -14.79 -11.95 -5.37
CA CYS A 131 -15.96 -11.22 -5.86
C CYS A 131 -15.62 -9.91 -6.59
N VAL A 132 -14.47 -9.29 -6.30
CA VAL A 132 -14.03 -8.04 -6.94
C VAL A 132 -12.61 -8.10 -7.50
N SER A 133 -11.75 -9.01 -7.05
CA SER A 133 -10.33 -9.07 -7.45
C SER A 133 -10.11 -9.27 -8.94
N TRP A 134 -11.09 -9.85 -9.66
CA TRP A 134 -11.06 -9.99 -11.12
C TRP A 134 -11.05 -8.64 -11.87
N SER A 135 -11.46 -7.55 -11.21
CA SER A 135 -11.48 -6.19 -11.78
C SER A 135 -10.25 -5.36 -11.43
N PHE A 136 -9.23 -5.99 -10.83
CA PHE A 136 -7.97 -5.35 -10.47
C PHE A 136 -6.80 -6.13 -11.08
N ASP A 137 -5.77 -5.39 -11.47
CA ASP A 137 -4.48 -5.94 -11.89
C ASP A 137 -3.44 -5.70 -10.81
N LYS A 138 -2.64 -6.71 -10.51
CA LYS A 138 -1.50 -6.56 -9.62
C LYS A 138 -0.35 -5.94 -10.40
N LYS A 139 0.11 -4.75 -9.97
CA LYS A 139 1.19 -3.99 -10.63
C LYS A 139 2.21 -3.47 -9.62
N GLY A 140 3.44 -3.26 -10.04
CA GLY A 140 4.37 -2.40 -9.35
C GLY A 140 4.01 -0.94 -9.64
N VAL A 141 3.80 -0.14 -8.60
CA VAL A 141 3.48 1.28 -8.70
C VAL A 141 4.54 2.09 -7.98
N ILE A 142 5.16 3.03 -8.69
CA ILE A 142 6.19 3.92 -8.18
C ILE A 142 5.68 5.35 -8.39
N VAL A 143 5.65 6.13 -7.32
CA VAL A 143 5.20 7.53 -7.35
C VAL A 143 6.35 8.44 -7.00
N ILE A 144 6.63 9.40 -7.87
CA ILE A 144 7.65 10.43 -7.67
C ILE A 144 6.93 11.76 -7.42
N ASP A 145 7.32 12.47 -6.37
CA ASP A 145 6.84 13.82 -6.06
C ASP A 145 7.57 14.83 -6.94
N ASN A 146 6.83 15.55 -7.77
CA ASN A 146 7.32 16.63 -8.62
C ASN A 146 6.55 17.95 -8.36
N GLU A 147 6.08 18.16 -7.12
CA GLU A 147 5.31 19.36 -6.73
C GLU A 147 6.08 20.66 -7.00
N GLU A 148 7.41 20.64 -6.88
CA GLU A 148 8.26 21.79 -7.16
C GLU A 148 8.59 21.95 -8.67
N GLY A 149 8.19 21.00 -9.52
CA GLY A 149 8.42 21.03 -10.96
C GLY A 149 9.89 20.98 -11.38
N GLU A 150 10.75 20.40 -10.53
CA GLU A 150 12.19 20.31 -10.77
C GLU A 150 12.57 19.19 -11.75
N LEU A 151 11.70 18.17 -11.89
CA LEU A 151 11.94 17.04 -12.78
C LEU A 151 11.26 17.29 -14.13
N ASP A 152 12.01 17.05 -15.20
CA ASP A 152 11.50 17.04 -16.56
C ASP A 152 10.77 15.74 -16.84
N GLU A 153 9.46 15.82 -17.10
CA GLU A 153 8.56 14.67 -17.26
C GLU A 153 9.01 13.74 -18.39
N ASP A 154 9.46 14.31 -19.53
CA ASP A 154 9.95 13.54 -20.66
C ASP A 154 11.19 12.73 -20.31
N THR A 155 12.10 13.33 -19.52
CA THR A 155 13.31 12.65 -19.04
C THR A 155 12.96 11.51 -18.07
N VAL A 156 12.04 11.74 -17.12
CA VAL A 156 11.59 10.70 -16.18
C VAL A 156 10.90 9.57 -16.93
N MET A 157 10.03 9.88 -17.90
CA MET A 157 9.37 8.88 -18.74
C MET A 157 10.37 8.01 -19.48
N MET A 158 11.38 8.62 -20.14
CA MET A 158 12.41 7.86 -20.85
C MET A 158 13.20 6.96 -19.92
N ASP A 159 13.59 7.48 -18.76
CA ASP A 159 14.34 6.73 -17.75
C ASP A 159 13.50 5.57 -17.19
N ALA A 160 12.21 5.76 -16.98
CA ALA A 160 11.29 4.73 -16.52
C ALA A 160 11.13 3.60 -17.57
N LEU A 161 10.91 3.95 -18.83
CA LEU A 161 10.81 2.97 -19.92
C LEU A 161 12.12 2.18 -20.10
N GLU A 162 13.26 2.86 -20.00
CA GLU A 162 14.58 2.22 -20.07
C GLU A 162 14.82 1.26 -18.90
N ALA A 163 14.25 1.59 -17.70
CA ALA A 163 14.30 0.73 -16.53
C ALA A 163 13.38 -0.49 -16.63
N GLY A 164 12.45 -0.52 -17.59
CA GLY A 164 11.50 -1.63 -17.79
C GLY A 164 10.09 -1.35 -17.27
N ALA A 165 9.72 -0.06 -17.11
CA ALA A 165 8.34 0.32 -16.83
C ALA A 165 7.40 -0.09 -17.99
N ALA A 166 6.17 -0.47 -17.63
CA ALA A 166 5.12 -0.79 -18.59
C ALA A 166 4.34 0.46 -19.01
N ASP A 167 4.19 1.43 -18.09
CA ASP A 167 3.47 2.67 -18.34
C ASP A 167 4.00 3.80 -17.47
N PHE A 168 3.73 5.06 -17.91
CA PHE A 168 4.09 6.28 -17.22
C PHE A 168 2.95 7.28 -17.37
N GLU A 169 2.50 7.83 -16.26
CA GLU A 169 1.50 8.91 -16.21
C GLU A 169 2.06 10.10 -15.44
N ALA A 170 1.97 11.30 -16.05
CA ALA A 170 2.24 12.56 -15.37
C ALA A 170 0.90 13.24 -15.09
N ASP A 171 0.56 13.37 -13.82
CA ASP A 171 -0.69 13.95 -13.41
C ASP A 171 -0.47 14.99 -12.31
N GLY A 172 -0.47 16.24 -12.74
CA GLY A 172 -0.15 17.37 -11.86
C GLY A 172 1.22 17.22 -11.21
N PRO A 173 1.29 17.22 -9.86
CA PRO A 173 2.56 17.14 -9.14
C PRO A 173 3.10 15.72 -8.97
N ALA A 174 2.40 14.71 -9.41
CA ALA A 174 2.79 13.32 -9.27
C ALA A 174 3.20 12.70 -10.60
N LEU A 175 4.33 11.99 -10.60
CA LEU A 175 4.75 11.15 -11.71
C LEU A 175 4.56 9.71 -11.28
N GLU A 176 3.62 9.00 -11.92
CA GLU A 176 3.33 7.60 -11.64
C GLU A 176 3.96 6.70 -12.71
N ILE A 177 4.68 5.69 -12.23
CA ILE A 177 5.34 4.69 -13.05
C ILE A 177 4.77 3.34 -12.67
N THR A 178 4.23 2.60 -13.65
CA THR A 178 3.74 1.25 -13.42
C THR A 178 4.59 0.22 -14.15
N CYS A 179 4.74 -0.94 -13.55
CA CYS A 179 5.49 -2.06 -14.12
C CYS A 179 4.87 -3.41 -13.72
N ASP A 180 5.36 -4.47 -14.39
CA ASP A 180 5.05 -5.83 -13.98
C ASP A 180 5.56 -6.08 -12.55
N PRO A 181 4.80 -6.78 -11.69
CA PRO A 181 5.23 -7.11 -10.33
C PRO A 181 6.59 -7.82 -10.25
N ASP A 182 6.91 -8.66 -11.24
CA ASP A 182 8.17 -9.40 -11.27
C ASP A 182 9.36 -8.49 -11.63
N ALA A 183 9.13 -7.42 -12.41
CA ALA A 183 10.13 -6.43 -12.78
C ALA A 183 10.32 -5.32 -11.72
N PHE A 184 9.40 -5.21 -10.77
CA PHE A 184 9.32 -4.08 -9.83
C PHE A 184 10.63 -3.75 -9.14
N ASN A 185 11.32 -4.74 -8.56
CA ASN A 185 12.56 -4.52 -7.83
C ASN A 185 13.70 -4.02 -8.72
N ASP A 186 13.73 -4.45 -9.97
CA ASP A 186 14.78 -4.03 -10.93
C ASP A 186 14.50 -2.60 -11.42
N VAL A 187 13.25 -2.27 -11.67
CA VAL A 187 12.81 -0.89 -12.02
C VAL A 187 13.14 0.08 -10.88
N VAL A 188 12.78 -0.26 -9.64
CA VAL A 188 13.09 0.57 -8.46
C VAL A 188 14.60 0.82 -8.35
N LYS A 189 15.42 -0.23 -8.42
CA LYS A 189 16.88 -0.09 -8.34
C LYS A 189 17.47 0.74 -9.48
N ALA A 190 16.97 0.58 -10.70
CA ALA A 190 17.43 1.35 -11.85
C ALA A 190 17.15 2.84 -11.68
N LEU A 191 15.94 3.19 -11.23
CA LEU A 191 15.54 4.58 -10.97
C LEU A 191 16.26 5.19 -9.77
N GLU A 192 16.46 4.44 -8.67
CA GLU A 192 17.31 4.87 -7.55
C GLU A 192 18.75 5.14 -8.01
N GLY A 193 19.28 4.28 -8.88
CA GLY A 193 20.62 4.44 -9.47
C GLY A 193 20.76 5.70 -10.32
N LYS A 194 19.68 6.21 -10.88
CA LYS A 194 19.61 7.49 -11.61
C LYS A 194 19.38 8.69 -10.68
N GLY A 195 19.14 8.45 -9.38
CA GLY A 195 19.02 9.49 -8.36
C GLY A 195 17.60 9.93 -8.05
N TYR A 196 16.58 9.21 -8.55
CA TYR A 196 15.18 9.51 -8.23
C TYR A 196 14.84 9.13 -6.79
N ALA A 197 14.09 10.01 -6.12
CA ALA A 197 13.52 9.77 -4.80
C ALA A 197 12.02 9.49 -4.94
N PHE A 198 11.54 8.42 -4.31
CA PHE A 198 10.15 8.01 -4.41
C PHE A 198 9.33 8.52 -3.22
N ALA A 199 8.14 9.05 -3.50
CA ALA A 199 7.11 9.29 -2.50
C ALA A 199 6.48 7.95 -2.05
N SER A 200 6.37 6.98 -2.97
CA SER A 200 5.95 5.60 -2.71
C SER A 200 6.50 4.66 -3.78
N ALA A 201 6.80 3.42 -3.40
CA ALA A 201 7.14 2.35 -4.33
C ALA A 201 6.63 1.02 -3.74
N GLU A 202 5.52 0.49 -4.27
CA GLU A 202 4.82 -0.68 -3.72
C GLU A 202 4.19 -1.54 -4.82
N ILE A 203 3.90 -2.80 -4.50
CA ILE A 203 3.04 -3.65 -5.31
C ILE A 203 1.60 -3.37 -4.91
N GLU A 204 0.76 -3.00 -5.88
CA GLU A 204 -0.61 -2.60 -5.64
C GLU A 204 -1.61 -3.36 -6.50
N MET A 205 -2.88 -3.33 -6.08
CA MET A 205 -4.03 -3.80 -6.86
C MET A 205 -4.63 -2.58 -7.56
N VAL A 206 -4.33 -2.44 -8.86
CA VAL A 206 -4.77 -1.32 -9.69
C VAL A 206 -6.08 -1.68 -10.36
N PRO A 207 -7.16 -0.89 -10.20
CA PRO A 207 -8.43 -1.20 -10.82
C PRO A 207 -8.38 -1.00 -12.34
N GLN A 208 -9.04 -1.90 -13.07
CA GLN A 208 -9.16 -1.84 -14.53
C GLN A 208 -10.17 -0.76 -14.98
N ASN A 209 -11.14 -0.44 -14.11
CA ASN A 209 -12.17 0.56 -14.36
C ASN A 209 -12.47 1.31 -13.06
N TYR A 210 -12.66 2.62 -13.18
CA TYR A 210 -13.02 3.50 -12.07
C TYR A 210 -14.52 3.77 -12.03
N LEU A 211 -15.04 4.09 -10.85
CA LEU A 211 -16.44 4.41 -10.60
C LEU A 211 -16.54 5.73 -9.83
N THR A 212 -17.20 6.72 -10.42
CA THR A 212 -17.47 8.02 -9.79
C THR A 212 -18.75 7.96 -8.97
N LEU A 213 -18.71 8.37 -7.71
CA LEU A 213 -19.88 8.50 -6.85
C LEU A 213 -20.50 9.88 -6.99
N THR A 214 -21.81 9.91 -7.30
CA THR A 214 -22.57 11.19 -7.49
C THR A 214 -23.41 11.56 -6.26
N GLY A 215 -23.67 10.62 -5.36
CA GLY A 215 -24.46 10.83 -4.15
C GLY A 215 -23.61 11.30 -2.97
N GLU A 216 -23.88 12.51 -2.42
CA GLU A 216 -23.14 13.01 -1.24
C GLU A 216 -23.13 12.01 -0.06
N GLY A 217 -24.21 11.23 0.11
CA GLY A 217 -24.31 10.20 1.14
C GLY A 217 -23.35 9.03 0.90
N ASP A 218 -23.21 8.62 -0.37
CA ASP A 218 -22.31 7.52 -0.74
C ASP A 218 -20.87 7.97 -0.65
N VAL A 219 -20.54 9.19 -1.06
CA VAL A 219 -19.19 9.79 -0.90
C VAL A 219 -18.79 9.77 0.58
N LYS A 220 -19.60 10.35 1.47
CA LYS A 220 -19.33 10.37 2.91
C LYS A 220 -19.20 8.99 3.54
N ASN A 221 -20.03 8.05 3.10
CA ASN A 221 -19.94 6.67 3.59
C ASN A 221 -18.71 5.95 3.06
N MET A 222 -18.27 6.25 1.82
CA MET A 222 -17.06 5.66 1.25
C MET A 222 -15.79 6.18 1.94
N GLU A 223 -15.69 7.50 2.15
CA GLU A 223 -14.62 8.10 2.95
C GLU A 223 -14.53 7.46 4.35
N LYS A 224 -15.68 7.34 5.02
CA LYS A 224 -15.77 6.72 6.33
C LYS A 224 -15.38 5.24 6.33
N LEU A 225 -15.73 4.49 5.27
CA LEU A 225 -15.34 3.09 5.12
C LEU A 225 -13.82 2.98 5.02
N ILE A 226 -13.20 3.79 4.17
CA ILE A 226 -11.75 3.83 4.01
C ILE A 226 -11.07 4.17 5.35
N ASP A 227 -11.50 5.25 6.01
CA ASP A 227 -10.94 5.65 7.30
C ASP A 227 -11.07 4.53 8.36
N MET A 228 -12.23 3.87 8.46
CA MET A 228 -12.43 2.76 9.42
C MET A 228 -11.56 1.54 9.12
N LEU A 229 -11.32 1.23 7.84
CA LEU A 229 -10.45 0.13 7.43
C LEU A 229 -8.98 0.50 7.67
N GLU A 230 -8.58 1.72 7.33
CA GLU A 230 -7.21 2.20 7.53
C GLU A 230 -6.83 2.34 9.01
N ASP A 231 -7.79 2.69 9.88
CA ASP A 231 -7.59 2.78 11.33
C ASP A 231 -7.45 1.40 12.01
N ASN A 232 -7.77 0.30 11.32
CA ASN A 232 -7.61 -1.04 11.86
C ASN A 232 -6.14 -1.47 11.81
N ASP A 233 -5.57 -1.83 12.95
CA ASP A 233 -4.16 -2.23 13.08
C ASP A 233 -3.79 -3.50 12.30
N ASP A 234 -4.74 -4.34 11.95
CA ASP A 234 -4.52 -5.56 11.17
C ASP A 234 -4.56 -5.30 9.66
N VAL A 235 -5.25 -4.23 9.22
CA VAL A 235 -5.34 -3.86 7.80
C VAL A 235 -4.04 -3.19 7.36
N GLN A 236 -3.44 -3.70 6.31
CA GLN A 236 -2.21 -3.17 5.71
C GLN A 236 -2.54 -2.24 4.55
N ASN A 237 -3.35 -2.73 3.61
CA ASN A 237 -3.69 -2.01 2.39
C ASN A 237 -5.21 -2.06 2.15
N VAL A 238 -5.74 -0.95 1.60
CA VAL A 238 -7.11 -0.83 1.11
C VAL A 238 -7.02 -0.32 -0.32
N TRP A 239 -7.48 -1.14 -1.28
CA TRP A 239 -7.56 -0.73 -2.68
C TRP A 239 -9.03 -0.67 -3.10
N HIS A 240 -9.36 0.29 -3.92
CA HIS A 240 -10.72 0.50 -4.40
C HIS A 240 -10.73 1.13 -5.80
N ASN A 241 -11.84 0.96 -6.49
CA ASN A 241 -12.03 1.56 -7.81
C ASN A 241 -12.86 2.86 -7.78
N TRP A 242 -12.97 3.50 -6.61
CA TRP A 242 -13.62 4.79 -6.51
C TRP A 242 -12.73 5.89 -7.11
N ASP A 243 -13.30 6.62 -8.07
CA ASP A 243 -12.74 7.85 -8.64
C ASP A 243 -13.21 9.01 -7.77
N ASN A 244 -12.28 9.57 -7.00
CA ASN A 244 -12.54 10.62 -6.00
C ASN A 244 -11.98 11.99 -6.40
N ASP A 245 -11.85 12.23 -7.71
CA ASP A 245 -11.45 13.52 -8.28
C ASP A 245 -12.58 14.56 -8.20
#